data_3c2f0b57c7444b08b19c20680989cf76
#
_entry.id   3c2f0b57c7444b08b19c20680989cf76
#
_cell.length_a   1.000
_cell.length_b   1.000
_cell.length_c   1.000
_cell.angle_alpha   90.00
_cell.angle_beta   90.00
_cell.angle_gamma   90.00
#
_symmetry.space_group_name_H-M   'P 1'
#
loop_
_entity.id
_entity.type
_entity.pdbx_description
1 polymer ?
#
loop_
_entity_poly.entity_id
_entity_poly.type
_entity_poly.pdbx_seq_one_letter_code
_entity_poly.pdbx_strand_id
1 'polypeptide(L)'
;LIADQVFSNLVKPAYGIIPPGFPGFSSEIKGLEFDPELAKDLLNQSVYADPSSRPRIILTVPGTGGSPGLTTEVVADMWRQNLGIEIEIQQVEWATYIQDLHRGRLQAWSGLSWQADYPDPQTFIDVLFRSNSAINYGGYANLQVDDYVVAAQTEQDATKRVEFYNDAEQIVVSEAAWLPLWWGVDSKALVKPWVQDYQFSSLTIAKFKDVWLDK
;
A
#
# COMPACT_ATOMS: atom_id res chain seq x y z
N LEU A 1 10.94 -12.71 -1.32
CA LEU A 1 12.12 -11.93 -1.68
C LEU A 1 12.19 -10.61 -0.89
N ILE A 2 11.25 -9.66 -1.08
CA ILE A 2 11.32 -8.35 -0.41
C ILE A 2 11.28 -8.50 1.12
N ALA A 3 10.31 -9.23 1.67
CA ALA A 3 10.16 -9.40 3.10
C ALA A 3 11.34 -10.10 3.76
N ASP A 4 11.90 -11.14 3.12
CA ASP A 4 12.98 -11.94 3.71
C ASP A 4 14.38 -11.38 3.40
N GLN A 5 14.66 -11.01 2.15
CA GLN A 5 16.01 -10.57 1.75
C GLN A 5 16.25 -9.08 1.97
N VAL A 6 15.26 -8.23 1.71
CA VAL A 6 15.40 -6.78 1.92
C VAL A 6 15.18 -6.43 3.39
N PHE A 7 14.14 -6.97 4.01
CA PHE A 7 13.76 -6.64 5.38
C PHE A 7 14.13 -7.68 6.42
N SER A 8 14.86 -8.75 6.07
CA SER A 8 15.29 -9.79 7.01
C SER A 8 14.13 -10.34 7.86
N ASN A 9 12.96 -10.53 7.27
CA ASN A 9 11.71 -10.95 7.91
C ASN A 9 11.16 -9.99 8.97
N LEU A 10 11.56 -8.71 8.95
CA LEU A 10 11.00 -7.68 9.81
C LEU A 10 9.64 -7.15 9.34
N VAL A 11 9.14 -7.64 8.21
CA VAL A 11 7.82 -7.33 7.65
C VAL A 11 7.14 -8.62 7.19
N LYS A 12 5.82 -8.59 7.03
CA LYS A 12 5.07 -9.72 6.43
C LYS A 12 4.69 -9.39 4.99
N PRO A 13 4.83 -10.34 4.05
CA PRO A 13 4.29 -10.16 2.70
C PRO A 13 2.80 -9.80 2.76
N ALA A 14 2.40 -8.79 2.01
CA ALA A 14 1.00 -8.38 1.95
C ALA A 14 0.32 -9.02 0.74
N TYR A 15 -0.86 -9.60 0.99
CA TYR A 15 -1.76 -10.14 -0.04
C TYR A 15 -3.07 -9.36 -0.12
N GLY A 16 -3.30 -8.47 0.82
CA GLY A 16 -4.43 -7.56 0.91
C GLY A 16 -3.98 -6.18 1.40
N ILE A 17 -4.95 -5.32 1.61
CA ILE A 17 -4.76 -3.94 2.05
C ILE A 17 -4.83 -3.84 3.57
N ILE A 18 -5.85 -4.47 4.18
CA ILE A 18 -6.07 -4.45 5.63
C ILE A 18 -5.03 -5.34 6.33
N PRO A 19 -4.25 -4.83 7.31
CA PRO A 19 -3.18 -5.59 7.94
C PRO A 19 -3.69 -6.63 8.95
N PRO A 20 -2.93 -7.73 9.19
CA PRO A 20 -3.24 -8.72 10.21
C PRO A 20 -3.41 -8.11 11.60
N GLY A 21 -4.43 -8.58 12.32
CA GLY A 21 -4.77 -8.11 13.67
C GLY A 21 -5.57 -6.82 13.72
N PHE A 22 -5.86 -6.23 12.55
CA PHE A 22 -6.74 -5.08 12.44
C PHE A 22 -8.20 -5.50 12.25
N PRO A 23 -9.19 -4.74 12.76
CA PRO A 23 -10.59 -5.01 12.48
C PRO A 23 -10.85 -5.09 10.97
N GLY A 24 -11.55 -6.11 10.53
CA GLY A 24 -11.83 -6.34 9.10
C GLY A 24 -10.75 -7.13 8.36
N PHE A 25 -9.60 -7.45 8.99
CA PHE A 25 -8.62 -8.34 8.36
C PHE A 25 -9.24 -9.71 8.05
N SER A 26 -9.03 -10.18 6.82
CA SER A 26 -9.41 -11.52 6.40
C SER A 26 -8.23 -12.24 5.76
N SER A 27 -7.93 -13.46 6.23
CA SER A 27 -6.95 -14.34 5.61
C SER A 27 -7.45 -14.97 4.30
N GLU A 28 -8.73 -14.82 4.00
CA GLU A 28 -9.35 -15.32 2.77
C GLU A 28 -9.12 -14.39 1.58
N ILE A 29 -8.73 -13.14 1.82
CA ILE A 29 -8.34 -12.20 0.75
C ILE A 29 -7.11 -12.74 0.05
N LYS A 30 -7.26 -12.96 -1.25
CA LYS A 30 -6.20 -13.49 -2.10
C LYS A 30 -5.72 -12.42 -3.05
N GLY A 31 -4.48 -11.99 -2.81
CA GLY A 31 -3.76 -11.12 -3.73
C GLY A 31 -3.25 -11.87 -4.95
N LEU A 32 -2.70 -11.12 -5.86
CA LEU A 32 -2.01 -11.68 -7.02
C LEU A 32 -0.69 -12.31 -6.55
N GLU A 33 -0.50 -13.58 -6.85
CA GLU A 33 0.73 -14.29 -6.54
C GLU A 33 1.85 -13.87 -7.49
N PHE A 34 3.10 -14.05 -7.05
CA PHE A 34 4.26 -13.83 -7.90
C PHE A 34 4.35 -14.99 -8.92
N ASP A 35 3.89 -14.72 -10.15
CA ASP A 35 3.91 -15.63 -11.27
C ASP A 35 4.47 -14.95 -12.52
N PRO A 36 5.79 -15.01 -12.76
CA PRO A 36 6.42 -14.38 -13.92
C PRO A 36 5.95 -14.93 -15.26
N GLU A 37 5.56 -16.20 -15.33
CA GLU A 37 5.11 -16.80 -16.58
C GLU A 37 3.70 -16.29 -16.93
N LEU A 38 2.78 -16.29 -15.97
CA LEU A 38 1.46 -15.67 -16.14
C LEU A 38 1.60 -14.19 -16.49
N ALA A 39 2.50 -13.45 -15.82
CA ALA A 39 2.73 -12.05 -16.11
C ALA A 39 3.22 -11.82 -17.55
N LYS A 40 4.11 -12.65 -18.07
CA LYS A 40 4.54 -12.63 -19.49
C LYS A 40 3.39 -12.91 -20.44
N ASP A 41 2.58 -13.91 -20.12
CA ASP A 41 1.43 -14.28 -20.95
C ASP A 41 0.41 -13.13 -21.02
N LEU A 42 0.10 -12.49 -19.90
CA LEU A 42 -0.77 -11.32 -19.85
C LEU A 42 -0.19 -10.14 -20.63
N LEU A 43 1.11 -9.86 -20.49
CA LEU A 43 1.78 -8.82 -21.25
C LEU A 43 1.70 -9.09 -22.75
N ASN A 44 1.91 -10.33 -23.19
CA ASN A 44 1.84 -10.74 -24.59
C ASN A 44 0.41 -10.64 -25.17
N GLN A 45 -0.62 -10.71 -24.33
CA GLN A 45 -2.02 -10.54 -24.72
C GLN A 45 -2.49 -9.07 -24.68
N SER A 46 -1.67 -8.19 -24.11
CA SER A 46 -1.99 -6.77 -23.97
C SER A 46 -1.66 -5.97 -25.22
N VAL A 47 -2.13 -4.73 -25.28
CA VAL A 47 -1.76 -3.75 -26.33
C VAL A 47 -0.26 -3.40 -26.30
N TYR A 48 0.46 -3.82 -25.25
CA TYR A 48 1.90 -3.58 -25.04
C TYR A 48 2.76 -4.83 -25.32
N ALA A 49 2.20 -5.83 -26.04
CA ALA A 49 2.94 -7.04 -26.42
C ALA A 49 4.21 -6.70 -27.21
N ASP A 50 4.09 -5.81 -28.18
CA ASP A 50 5.25 -5.30 -28.92
C ASP A 50 6.07 -4.33 -28.04
N PRO A 51 7.35 -4.64 -27.77
CA PRO A 51 8.24 -3.75 -27.00
C PRO A 51 8.30 -2.31 -27.53
N SER A 52 8.17 -2.13 -28.87
CA SER A 52 8.22 -0.81 -29.51
C SER A 52 6.97 0.04 -29.20
N SER A 53 5.87 -0.57 -28.79
CA SER A 53 4.62 0.12 -28.39
C SER A 53 4.55 0.49 -26.92
N ARG A 54 5.52 0.00 -26.10
CA ARG A 54 5.52 0.22 -24.66
C ARG A 54 5.85 1.66 -24.32
N PRO A 55 5.05 2.32 -23.47
CA PRO A 55 5.40 3.64 -22.99
C PRO A 55 6.62 3.56 -22.07
N ARG A 56 7.34 4.67 -21.95
CA ARG A 56 8.32 4.85 -20.88
C ARG A 56 7.58 4.84 -19.54
N ILE A 57 8.02 4.02 -18.61
CA ILE A 57 7.44 3.94 -17.26
C ILE A 57 8.32 4.72 -16.31
N ILE A 58 7.73 5.73 -15.68
CA ILE A 58 8.38 6.57 -14.67
C ILE A 58 7.79 6.24 -13.33
N LEU A 59 8.61 5.66 -12.44
CA LEU A 59 8.27 5.43 -11.03
C LEU A 59 8.83 6.57 -10.19
N THR A 60 7.96 7.43 -9.70
CA THR A 60 8.34 8.57 -8.87
C THR A 60 8.34 8.19 -7.39
N VAL A 61 9.42 8.55 -6.71
CA VAL A 61 9.59 8.33 -5.26
C VAL A 61 10.05 9.62 -4.59
N PRO A 62 9.77 9.82 -3.30
CA PRO A 62 10.30 10.96 -2.57
C PRO A 62 11.83 10.80 -2.40
N GLY A 63 12.57 11.89 -2.59
CA GLY A 63 14.01 11.91 -2.40
C GLY A 63 14.65 13.18 -2.95
N THR A 64 15.91 13.41 -2.57
CA THR A 64 16.70 14.60 -2.98
C THR A 64 17.98 14.23 -3.74
N GLY A 65 18.05 13.03 -4.28
CA GLY A 65 19.22 12.44 -4.89
C GLY A 65 19.85 11.35 -4.01
N GLY A 66 20.75 10.56 -4.56
CA GLY A 66 21.28 9.37 -3.92
C GLY A 66 20.48 8.10 -4.28
N SER A 67 20.53 7.05 -3.44
CA SER A 67 19.76 5.83 -3.69
C SER A 67 18.27 6.07 -3.51
N PRO A 68 17.44 5.60 -4.45
CA PRO A 68 15.96 5.68 -4.33
C PRO A 68 15.39 4.70 -3.28
N GLY A 69 16.26 3.95 -2.62
CA GLY A 69 15.91 2.92 -1.66
C GLY A 69 15.89 1.52 -2.27
N LEU A 70 16.45 0.57 -1.51
CA LEU A 70 16.66 -0.81 -1.97
C LEU A 70 15.39 -1.47 -2.48
N THR A 71 14.25 -1.25 -1.83
CA THR A 71 12.97 -1.84 -2.26
C THR A 71 12.57 -1.37 -3.65
N THR A 72 12.71 -0.08 -3.94
CA THR A 72 12.39 0.50 -5.24
C THR A 72 13.26 -0.08 -6.33
N GLU A 73 14.57 -0.19 -6.05
CA GLU A 73 15.55 -0.79 -6.97
C GLU A 73 15.22 -2.27 -7.25
N VAL A 74 14.90 -3.05 -6.20
CA VAL A 74 14.52 -4.46 -6.34
C VAL A 74 13.25 -4.63 -7.18
N VAL A 75 12.22 -3.83 -6.97
CA VAL A 75 10.99 -3.90 -7.77
C VAL A 75 11.28 -3.57 -9.23
N ALA A 76 12.04 -2.52 -9.52
CA ALA A 76 12.42 -2.16 -10.88
C ALA A 76 13.23 -3.29 -11.56
N ASP A 77 14.19 -3.87 -10.83
CA ASP A 77 14.97 -5.02 -11.31
C ASP A 77 14.11 -6.26 -11.59
N MET A 78 13.13 -6.56 -10.76
CA MET A 78 12.21 -7.68 -11.00
C MET A 78 11.41 -7.49 -12.30
N TRP A 79 10.95 -6.29 -12.59
CA TRP A 79 10.25 -6.01 -13.85
C TRP A 79 11.17 -6.14 -15.06
N ARG A 80 12.40 -5.63 -14.96
CA ARG A 80 13.39 -5.77 -16.02
C ARG A 80 13.74 -7.23 -16.27
N GLN A 81 14.03 -8.00 -15.23
CA GLN A 81 14.46 -9.40 -15.34
C GLN A 81 13.35 -10.33 -15.82
N ASN A 82 12.12 -10.14 -15.33
CA ASN A 82 11.03 -11.05 -15.65
C ASN A 82 10.25 -10.66 -16.90
N LEU A 83 10.10 -9.36 -17.19
CA LEU A 83 9.22 -8.86 -18.25
C LEU A 83 9.96 -8.10 -19.36
N GLY A 84 11.26 -7.83 -19.17
CA GLY A 84 12.02 -6.98 -20.08
C GLY A 84 11.50 -5.54 -20.13
N ILE A 85 10.91 -5.07 -19.02
CA ILE A 85 10.35 -3.72 -18.89
C ILE A 85 11.32 -2.87 -18.06
N GLU A 86 11.82 -1.78 -18.66
CA GLU A 86 12.63 -0.80 -17.96
C GLU A 86 11.74 0.21 -17.23
N ILE A 87 12.04 0.39 -15.94
CA ILE A 87 11.42 1.42 -15.11
C ILE A 87 12.47 2.51 -14.85
N GLU A 88 12.12 3.73 -15.20
CA GLU A 88 12.91 4.91 -14.81
C GLU A 88 12.48 5.35 -13.41
N ILE A 89 13.40 5.36 -12.46
CA ILE A 89 13.15 5.84 -11.12
C ILE A 89 13.46 7.34 -11.06
N GLN A 90 12.45 8.14 -10.73
CA GLN A 90 12.58 9.58 -10.55
C GLN A 90 12.43 9.93 -9.07
N GLN A 91 13.40 10.64 -8.52
CA GLN A 91 13.30 11.19 -7.18
C GLN A 91 12.80 12.64 -7.21
N VAL A 92 11.85 12.95 -6.34
CA VAL A 92 11.27 14.30 -6.21
C VAL A 92 11.25 14.68 -4.73
N GLU A 93 11.57 15.92 -4.43
CA GLU A 93 11.52 16.46 -3.07
C GLU A 93 10.10 16.27 -2.48
N TRP A 94 10.03 16.00 -1.17
CA TRP A 94 8.81 15.55 -0.49
C TRP A 94 7.59 16.46 -0.72
N ALA A 95 7.74 17.78 -0.57
CA ALA A 95 6.60 18.69 -0.72
C ALA A 95 6.08 18.72 -2.16
N THR A 96 6.98 18.66 -3.16
CA THR A 96 6.61 18.56 -4.57
C THR A 96 5.98 17.21 -4.88
N TYR A 97 6.53 16.12 -4.32
CA TYR A 97 5.99 14.77 -4.48
C TYR A 97 4.53 14.70 -3.99
N ILE A 98 4.24 15.18 -2.79
CA ILE A 98 2.88 15.21 -2.24
C ILE A 98 1.96 16.10 -3.08
N GLN A 99 2.43 17.25 -3.55
CA GLN A 99 1.66 18.14 -4.40
C GLN A 99 1.29 17.48 -5.74
N ASP A 100 2.23 16.77 -6.36
CA ASP A 100 2.01 16.10 -7.64
C ASP A 100 1.12 14.86 -7.49
N LEU A 101 1.19 14.13 -6.37
CA LEU A 101 0.24 13.09 -6.02
C LEU A 101 -1.19 13.63 -5.96
N HIS A 102 -1.43 14.68 -5.18
CA HIS A 102 -2.76 15.30 -5.05
C HIS A 102 -3.31 15.84 -6.38
N ARG A 103 -2.42 16.16 -7.32
CA ARG A 103 -2.79 16.66 -8.66
C ARG A 103 -2.93 15.56 -9.71
N GLY A 104 -2.72 14.28 -9.34
CA GLY A 104 -2.74 13.15 -10.27
C GLY A 104 -1.70 13.26 -11.39
N ARG A 105 -0.52 13.84 -11.11
CA ARG A 105 0.53 14.07 -12.12
C ARG A 105 1.54 12.95 -12.23
N LEU A 106 1.55 12.03 -11.27
CA LEU A 106 2.51 10.94 -11.23
C LEU A 106 1.96 9.74 -12.00
N GLN A 107 2.73 9.20 -12.93
CA GLN A 107 2.36 8.03 -13.71
C GLN A 107 2.33 6.76 -12.85
N ALA A 108 3.42 6.52 -12.14
CA ALA A 108 3.52 5.51 -11.10
C ALA A 108 4.28 6.12 -9.91
N TRP A 109 3.96 5.68 -8.72
CA TRP A 109 4.56 6.23 -7.51
C TRP A 109 4.73 5.17 -6.43
N SER A 110 5.71 5.38 -5.57
CA SER A 110 6.01 4.53 -4.41
C SER A 110 6.61 5.38 -3.29
N GLY A 111 6.86 4.76 -2.13
CA GLY A 111 7.49 5.44 -1.00
C GLY A 111 6.50 6.04 -0.01
N LEU A 112 5.20 5.73 -0.16
CA LEU A 112 4.18 5.99 0.85
C LEU A 112 3.78 4.68 1.53
N SER A 113 3.38 4.80 2.79
CA SER A 113 2.70 3.77 3.54
C SER A 113 1.41 4.34 4.10
N TRP A 114 0.42 3.49 4.35
CA TRP A 114 -0.79 3.89 5.03
C TRP A 114 -0.82 3.29 6.43
N GLN A 115 -1.23 4.10 7.39
CA GLN A 115 -1.46 3.68 8.77
C GLN A 115 -2.85 4.12 9.18
N ALA A 116 -3.56 3.26 9.90
CA ALA A 116 -4.90 3.56 10.34
C ALA A 116 -4.97 4.73 11.32
N ASP A 117 -5.86 5.68 11.09
CA ASP A 117 -6.16 6.77 12.01
C ASP A 117 -7.08 6.32 13.14
N TYR A 118 -7.90 5.29 12.89
CA TYR A 118 -8.86 4.70 13.83
C TYR A 118 -9.07 3.21 13.51
N PRO A 119 -9.49 2.38 14.48
CA PRO A 119 -9.56 0.93 14.31
C PRO A 119 -10.83 0.49 13.54
N ASP A 120 -10.92 0.83 12.27
CA ASP A 120 -12.04 0.51 11.40
C ASP A 120 -11.57 0.30 9.96
N PRO A 121 -12.05 -0.72 9.22
CA PRO A 121 -11.63 -1.00 7.84
C PRO A 121 -11.92 0.14 6.87
N GLN A 122 -12.82 1.05 7.20
CA GLN A 122 -13.09 2.26 6.44
C GLN A 122 -11.81 3.07 6.15
N THR A 123 -10.90 3.16 7.14
CA THR A 123 -9.66 3.92 7.01
C THR A 123 -8.74 3.39 5.90
N PHE A 124 -8.93 2.15 5.46
CA PHE A 124 -8.19 1.55 4.35
C PHE A 124 -9.00 1.56 3.06
N ILE A 125 -10.20 0.99 3.07
CA ILE A 125 -10.92 0.69 1.83
C ILE A 125 -11.66 1.93 1.30
N ASP A 126 -12.48 2.58 2.11
CA ASP A 126 -13.23 3.79 1.71
C ASP A 126 -12.26 4.95 1.40
N VAL A 127 -11.33 5.17 2.34
CA VAL A 127 -10.41 6.31 2.26
C VAL A 127 -9.47 6.23 1.06
N LEU A 128 -8.98 5.05 0.70
CA LEU A 128 -7.96 4.90 -0.34
C LEU A 128 -8.51 4.55 -1.71
N PHE A 129 -9.69 3.90 -1.80
CA PHE A 129 -10.16 3.31 -3.06
C PHE A 129 -11.54 3.76 -3.52
N ARG A 130 -12.33 4.44 -2.69
CA ARG A 130 -13.59 5.01 -3.16
C ARG A 130 -13.32 6.02 -4.27
N SER A 131 -14.08 5.93 -5.36
CA SER A 131 -13.83 6.71 -6.60
C SER A 131 -13.72 8.23 -6.38
N ASN A 132 -14.45 8.78 -5.42
CA ASN A 132 -14.45 10.21 -5.11
C ASN A 132 -13.62 10.61 -3.88
N SER A 133 -12.80 9.70 -3.36
CA SER A 133 -11.91 10.03 -2.23
C SER A 133 -10.79 10.97 -2.66
N ALA A 134 -10.54 12.01 -1.87
CA ALA A 134 -9.48 12.99 -2.12
C ALA A 134 -8.06 12.42 -2.03
N ILE A 135 -7.90 11.25 -1.42
CA ILE A 135 -6.61 10.56 -1.26
C ILE A 135 -6.53 9.23 -2.03
N ASN A 136 -7.48 8.99 -2.92
CA ASN A 136 -7.38 7.96 -3.95
C ASN A 136 -6.41 8.45 -5.05
N TYR A 137 -5.12 8.47 -4.75
CA TYR A 137 -4.08 9.02 -5.62
C TYR A 137 -3.87 8.23 -6.91
N GLY A 138 -4.29 6.96 -6.94
CA GLY A 138 -4.25 6.12 -8.14
C GLY A 138 -5.35 6.43 -9.15
N GLY A 139 -6.35 7.23 -8.78
CA GLY A 139 -7.51 7.51 -9.62
C GLY A 139 -8.35 6.25 -9.91
N TYR A 140 -8.27 5.26 -9.02
CA TYR A 140 -9.04 4.03 -9.13
C TYR A 140 -10.55 4.33 -9.10
N ALA A 141 -11.32 3.70 -9.97
CA ALA A 141 -12.78 3.88 -10.01
C ALA A 141 -13.45 2.55 -10.36
N ASN A 142 -14.26 2.05 -9.43
CA ASN A 142 -15.08 0.86 -9.62
C ASN A 142 -16.40 1.04 -8.89
N LEU A 143 -17.51 1.03 -9.63
CA LEU A 143 -18.85 1.25 -9.07
C LEU A 143 -19.25 0.19 -8.05
N GLN A 144 -18.81 -1.06 -8.22
CA GLN A 144 -19.12 -2.13 -7.27
C GLN A 144 -18.38 -1.93 -5.93
N VAL A 145 -17.14 -1.43 -5.99
CA VAL A 145 -16.40 -1.05 -4.77
C VAL A 145 -17.10 0.12 -4.08
N ASP A 146 -17.53 1.13 -4.82
CA ASP A 146 -18.28 2.27 -4.26
C ASP A 146 -19.60 1.82 -3.61
N ASP A 147 -20.33 0.89 -4.25
CA ASP A 147 -21.57 0.34 -3.72
C ASP A 147 -21.35 -0.44 -2.41
N TYR A 148 -20.32 -1.27 -2.33
CA TYR A 148 -19.95 -1.97 -1.09
C TYR A 148 -19.55 -0.99 0.03
N VAL A 149 -18.79 0.04 -0.30
CA VAL A 149 -18.41 1.07 0.67
C VAL A 149 -19.64 1.81 1.20
N VAL A 150 -20.57 2.19 0.33
CA VAL A 150 -21.83 2.85 0.74
C VAL A 150 -22.69 1.91 1.59
N ALA A 151 -22.78 0.63 1.22
CA ALA A 151 -23.50 -0.37 2.01
C ALA A 151 -22.87 -0.52 3.42
N ALA A 152 -21.55 -0.62 3.49
CA ALA A 152 -20.81 -0.70 4.76
C ALA A 152 -21.01 0.53 5.67
N GLN A 153 -21.11 1.73 5.09
CA GLN A 153 -21.35 2.96 5.86
C GLN A 153 -22.69 2.99 6.57
N THR A 154 -23.71 2.31 6.05
CA THR A 154 -25.07 2.32 6.56
C THR A 154 -25.45 1.04 7.34
N GLU A 155 -24.66 -0.02 7.22
CA GLU A 155 -24.90 -1.30 7.88
C GLU A 155 -24.68 -1.20 9.40
N GLN A 156 -25.65 -1.69 10.17
CA GLN A 156 -25.61 -1.70 11.64
C GLN A 156 -25.07 -3.01 12.21
N ASP A 157 -25.15 -4.10 11.44
CA ASP A 157 -24.54 -5.37 11.82
C ASP A 157 -23.04 -5.31 11.54
N ALA A 158 -22.23 -5.39 12.60
CA ALA A 158 -20.79 -5.26 12.49
C ALA A 158 -20.15 -6.36 11.62
N THR A 159 -20.72 -7.58 11.60
CA THR A 159 -20.21 -8.68 10.79
C THR A 159 -20.47 -8.42 9.32
N LYS A 160 -21.69 -8.09 8.94
CA LYS A 160 -22.03 -7.76 7.55
C LYS A 160 -21.29 -6.54 7.05
N ARG A 161 -21.07 -5.55 7.92
CA ARG A 161 -20.30 -4.38 7.58
C ARG A 161 -18.85 -4.73 7.20
N VAL A 162 -18.23 -5.64 7.95
CA VAL A 162 -16.90 -6.15 7.63
C VAL A 162 -16.90 -6.95 6.32
N GLU A 163 -17.93 -7.78 6.08
CA GLU A 163 -18.08 -8.52 4.82
C GLU A 163 -18.11 -7.58 3.61
N PHE A 164 -18.85 -6.48 3.66
CA PHE A 164 -18.84 -5.51 2.56
C PHE A 164 -17.46 -4.90 2.30
N TYR A 165 -16.68 -4.59 3.35
CA TYR A 165 -15.32 -4.10 3.15
C TYR A 165 -14.41 -5.19 2.59
N ASN A 166 -14.54 -6.45 3.00
CA ASN A 166 -13.77 -7.55 2.45
C ASN A 166 -14.10 -7.82 0.98
N ASP A 167 -15.38 -7.74 0.60
CA ASP A 167 -15.80 -7.86 -0.81
C ASP A 167 -15.20 -6.73 -1.65
N ALA A 168 -15.22 -5.51 -1.16
CA ALA A 168 -14.57 -4.37 -1.81
C ALA A 168 -13.05 -4.57 -1.92
N GLU A 169 -12.40 -5.00 -0.83
CA GLU A 169 -10.95 -5.27 -0.80
C GLU A 169 -10.56 -6.34 -1.84
N GLN A 170 -11.33 -7.44 -1.93
CA GLN A 170 -11.04 -8.50 -2.89
C GLN A 170 -11.08 -8.00 -4.33
N ILE A 171 -12.01 -7.11 -4.68
CA ILE A 171 -12.07 -6.50 -6.02
C ILE A 171 -10.83 -5.63 -6.25
N VAL A 172 -10.53 -4.72 -5.32
CA VAL A 172 -9.38 -3.80 -5.41
C VAL A 172 -8.07 -4.56 -5.65
N VAL A 173 -7.87 -5.66 -4.91
CA VAL A 173 -6.66 -6.47 -5.03
C VAL A 173 -6.65 -7.27 -6.34
N SER A 174 -7.78 -7.83 -6.75
CA SER A 174 -7.90 -8.60 -7.99
C SER A 174 -7.68 -7.76 -9.25
N GLU A 175 -8.06 -6.48 -9.19
CA GLU A 175 -7.87 -5.53 -10.28
C GLU A 175 -6.48 -4.85 -10.25
N ALA A 176 -5.62 -5.22 -9.31
CA ALA A 176 -4.29 -4.64 -9.12
C ALA A 176 -4.31 -3.10 -9.03
N ALA A 177 -5.35 -2.53 -8.38
CA ALA A 177 -5.46 -1.09 -8.18
C ALA A 177 -4.23 -0.53 -7.43
N TRP A 178 -3.74 -1.27 -6.46
CA TRP A 178 -2.43 -1.11 -5.85
C TRP A 178 -1.68 -2.45 -5.85
N LEU A 179 -0.35 -2.38 -5.72
CA LEU A 179 0.49 -3.54 -5.47
C LEU A 179 0.85 -3.57 -3.97
N PRO A 180 0.16 -4.36 -3.14
CA PRO A 180 0.52 -4.54 -1.75
C PRO A 180 1.86 -5.27 -1.68
N LEU A 181 2.84 -4.69 -1.00
CA LEU A 181 4.18 -5.26 -0.91
C LEU A 181 4.41 -5.95 0.44
N TRP A 182 4.13 -5.25 1.54
CA TRP A 182 4.26 -5.80 2.89
C TRP A 182 3.40 -5.05 3.90
N TRP A 183 3.07 -5.75 4.97
CA TRP A 183 2.58 -5.14 6.20
C TRP A 183 3.72 -4.95 7.19
N GLY A 184 3.80 -3.80 7.82
CA GLY A 184 4.66 -3.60 8.96
C GLY A 184 4.23 -4.53 10.11
N VAL A 185 5.19 -5.18 10.75
CA VAL A 185 4.94 -6.00 11.94
C VAL A 185 5.71 -5.44 13.12
N ASP A 186 5.11 -5.55 14.30
CA ASP A 186 5.77 -5.28 15.58
C ASP A 186 6.57 -3.98 15.59
N SER A 187 5.92 -2.85 15.34
CA SER A 187 6.54 -1.56 15.56
C SER A 187 7.11 -1.51 16.98
N LYS A 188 8.40 -1.27 17.10
CA LYS A 188 9.11 -1.21 18.40
C LYS A 188 9.49 0.23 18.70
N ALA A 189 9.16 0.70 19.89
CA ALA A 189 9.66 1.96 20.39
C ALA A 189 10.97 1.73 21.16
N LEU A 190 12.04 2.41 20.77
CA LEU A 190 13.26 2.48 21.57
C LEU A 190 13.15 3.69 22.47
N VAL A 191 12.99 3.45 23.76
CA VAL A 191 12.94 4.49 24.79
C VAL A 191 14.15 4.40 25.70
N LYS A 192 14.58 5.53 26.24
CA LYS A 192 15.65 5.55 27.25
C LYS A 192 15.16 4.89 28.55
N PRO A 193 16.05 4.24 29.35
CA PRO A 193 15.64 3.54 30.57
C PRO A 193 14.90 4.40 31.62
N TRP A 194 15.11 5.70 31.57
CA TRP A 194 14.45 6.66 32.47
C TRP A 194 13.10 7.20 31.91
N VAL A 195 12.65 6.75 30.75
CA VAL A 195 11.30 7.06 30.24
C VAL A 195 10.37 5.98 30.74
N GLN A 196 9.40 6.38 31.56
CA GLN A 196 8.44 5.49 32.19
C GLN A 196 7.05 5.66 31.60
N ASP A 197 6.25 4.59 31.66
CA ASP A 197 4.84 4.54 31.25
C ASP A 197 4.57 4.90 29.77
N TYR A 198 5.59 4.77 28.90
CA TYR A 198 5.36 4.90 27.48
C TYR A 198 4.59 3.67 26.96
N GLN A 199 3.34 3.89 26.58
CA GLN A 199 2.50 2.87 25.94
C GLN A 199 2.57 3.03 24.43
N PHE A 200 3.02 1.99 23.75
CA PHE A 200 3.03 1.96 22.30
C PHE A 200 1.59 1.93 21.77
N SER A 201 1.28 2.79 20.81
CA SER A 201 0.01 2.78 20.08
C SER A 201 0.22 2.16 18.70
N SER A 202 -0.61 1.20 18.33
CA SER A 202 -0.67 0.66 16.97
C SER A 202 -1.31 1.63 15.97
N LEU A 203 -1.89 2.74 16.46
CA LEU A 203 -2.44 3.81 15.64
C LEU A 203 -1.40 4.91 15.41
N THR A 204 -1.66 5.77 14.44
CA THR A 204 -0.76 6.84 13.98
C THR A 204 -0.31 7.80 15.10
N ILE A 205 -1.12 7.99 16.14
CA ILE A 205 -0.86 8.99 17.18
C ILE A 205 -0.23 8.35 18.40
N ALA A 206 1.01 8.74 18.71
CA ALA A 206 1.66 8.39 19.98
C ALA A 206 0.97 9.09 21.16
N LYS A 207 0.78 8.34 22.26
CA LYS A 207 0.15 8.85 23.49
C LYS A 207 1.23 9.13 24.52
N PHE A 208 1.41 10.41 24.86
CA PHE A 208 2.41 10.85 25.84
C PHE A 208 1.80 11.33 27.16
N LYS A 209 0.49 11.24 27.34
CA LYS A 209 -0.23 11.79 28.49
C LYS A 209 0.31 11.28 29.84
N ASP A 210 0.64 9.98 29.89
CA ASP A 210 1.04 9.31 31.13
C ASP A 210 2.57 9.08 31.21
N VAL A 211 3.32 9.58 30.21
CA VAL A 211 4.79 9.43 30.15
C VAL A 211 5.46 10.38 31.12
N TRP A 212 6.39 9.86 31.91
CA TRP A 212 7.20 10.66 32.82
C TRP A 212 8.68 10.24 32.78
N LEU A 213 9.55 11.07 33.37
CA LEU A 213 10.99 10.86 33.35
C LEU A 213 11.49 10.60 34.79
N ASP A 214 12.04 9.43 35.00
CA ASP A 214 12.76 9.06 36.24
C ASP A 214 14.23 9.43 36.05
N LYS A 215 14.61 10.65 36.50
CA LYS A 215 15.99 11.19 36.41
C LYS A 215 16.62 11.32 37.76
#